data_50f2bc85038c1aea5dbd3c219af8f2b9
#
_entry.id   50f2bc85038c1aea5dbd3c219af8f2b9
#
_cell.length_a   1.000
_cell.length_b   1.000
_cell.length_c   1.000
_cell.angle_alpha   90.00
_cell.angle_beta   90.00
_cell.angle_gamma   90.00
#
_symmetry.space_group_name_H-M   'P 1'
#
loop_
_entity.id
_entity.type
_entity.pdbx_description
1 polymer ?
#
loop_
_entity_poly.entity_id
_entity_poly.type
_entity_poly.pdbx_seq_one_letter_code
_entity_poly.pdbx_strand_id
1 'polypeptide(L)'
;LEKRKSQIDYMVEKRKYAAAIRGYDMLLETWNHLEQEGKELPAGKVRAAILHNKGVALTGLMFYDKAAYYFNEAWKTDPDREHLDAYLAAKRMELTEDAYVAFAAQNPENYTESLELEKRIEQFEREWEPEYRQLRLRGDWRVNDRVKYDAENERLTQALKNSYRTSVSV
;
A
#
# COMPACT_ATOMS: atom_id res chain seq x y z
N LEU A 1 0.77 15.53 20.10
CA LEU A 1 0.74 14.75 18.86
C LEU A 1 -0.62 14.13 18.53
N GLU A 2 -1.24 13.45 19.50
CA GLU A 2 -2.54 12.78 19.24
C GLU A 2 -3.67 13.75 18.94
N LYS A 3 -3.70 14.89 19.60
CA LYS A 3 -4.71 15.94 19.33
C LYS A 3 -4.57 16.48 17.89
N ARG A 4 -3.34 16.77 17.46
CA ARG A 4 -3.07 17.22 16.10
C ARG A 4 -3.40 16.15 15.09
N LYS A 5 -3.10 14.88 15.40
CA LYS A 5 -3.44 13.75 14.55
C LYS A 5 -4.95 13.72 14.30
N SER A 6 -5.76 13.84 15.34
CA SER A 6 -7.22 13.87 15.20
C SER A 6 -7.72 14.99 14.30
N GLN A 7 -7.12 16.15 14.37
CA GLN A 7 -7.45 17.29 13.51
C GLN A 7 -7.10 17.00 12.03
N ILE A 8 -5.97 16.35 11.80
CA ILE A 8 -5.54 15.99 10.45
C ILE A 8 -6.39 14.84 9.90
N ASP A 9 -6.73 13.86 10.73
CA ASP A 9 -7.63 12.77 10.38
C ASP A 9 -8.99 13.31 9.89
N TYR A 10 -9.49 14.36 10.55
CA TYR A 10 -10.71 15.05 10.12
C TYR A 10 -10.55 15.67 8.72
N MET A 11 -9.38 16.19 8.37
CA MET A 11 -9.13 16.71 7.04
C MET A 11 -9.27 15.62 5.97
N VAL A 12 -8.82 14.40 6.27
CA VAL A 12 -8.97 13.24 5.37
C VAL A 12 -10.45 12.94 5.16
N GLU A 13 -11.25 12.94 6.22
CA GLU A 13 -12.70 12.75 6.13
C GLU A 13 -13.37 13.80 5.24
N LYS A 14 -12.85 15.02 5.25
CA LYS A 14 -13.31 16.12 4.41
C LYS A 14 -12.66 16.15 3.03
N ARG A 15 -11.92 15.12 2.67
CA ARG A 15 -11.23 14.99 1.38
C ARG A 15 -10.21 16.09 1.09
N LYS A 16 -9.65 16.69 2.12
CA LYS A 16 -8.57 17.67 2.02
C LYS A 16 -7.23 16.95 2.07
N TYR A 17 -6.98 16.11 1.08
CA TYR A 17 -5.87 15.14 1.10
C TYR A 17 -4.49 15.81 1.10
N ALA A 18 -4.27 16.81 0.26
CA ALA A 18 -2.97 17.49 0.20
C ALA A 18 -2.62 18.17 1.54
N ALA A 19 -3.59 18.82 2.15
CA ALA A 19 -3.40 19.45 3.46
C ALA A 19 -3.14 18.39 4.55
N ALA A 20 -3.86 17.28 4.51
CA ALA A 20 -3.67 16.17 5.44
C ALA A 20 -2.26 15.57 5.30
N ILE A 21 -1.77 15.36 4.09
CA ILE A 21 -0.43 14.84 3.85
C ILE A 21 0.63 15.74 4.49
N ARG A 22 0.53 17.04 4.26
CA ARG A 22 1.45 18.00 4.90
C ARG A 22 1.37 17.96 6.42
N GLY A 23 0.16 17.82 6.96
CA GLY A 23 -0.03 17.70 8.39
C GLY A 23 0.62 16.44 8.97
N TYR A 24 0.44 15.30 8.32
CA TYR A 24 1.09 14.05 8.74
C TYR A 24 2.61 14.13 8.63
N ASP A 25 3.13 14.77 7.59
CA ASP A 25 4.58 14.96 7.43
C ASP A 25 5.15 15.78 8.60
N MET A 26 4.44 16.82 9.01
CA MET A 26 4.82 17.62 10.17
C MET A 26 4.81 16.81 11.47
N LEU A 27 3.81 15.94 11.66
CA LEU A 27 3.76 15.05 12.82
C LEU A 27 4.92 14.06 12.84
N LEU A 28 5.25 13.46 11.70
CA LEU A 28 6.36 12.52 11.58
C LEU A 28 7.70 13.21 11.84
N GLU A 29 7.85 14.44 11.36
CA GLU A 29 9.04 15.26 11.63
C GLU A 29 9.16 15.57 13.12
N THR A 30 8.08 15.98 13.76
CA THR A 30 8.01 16.21 15.20
C THR A 30 8.36 14.95 15.98
N TRP A 31 7.83 13.80 15.55
CA TRP A 31 8.14 12.50 16.16
C TRP A 31 9.63 12.21 16.11
N ASN A 32 10.26 12.40 14.97
CA ASN A 32 11.68 12.16 14.78
C ASN A 32 12.53 13.08 15.67
N HIS A 33 12.13 14.34 15.80
CA HIS A 33 12.81 15.28 16.71
C HIS A 33 12.73 14.85 18.17
N LEU A 34 11.55 14.45 18.64
CA LEU A 34 11.37 13.97 20.01
C LEU A 34 12.20 12.72 20.28
N GLU A 35 12.25 11.81 19.30
CA GLU A 35 13.06 10.59 19.38
C GLU A 35 14.55 10.92 19.50
N GLN A 36 15.06 11.82 18.67
CA GLN A 36 16.47 12.25 18.71
C GLN A 36 16.84 12.94 20.01
N GLU A 37 15.91 13.68 20.60
CA GLU A 37 16.12 14.35 21.89
C GLU A 37 15.96 13.44 23.11
N GLY A 38 15.63 12.17 22.88
CA GLY A 38 15.39 11.18 23.92
C GLY A 38 14.16 11.46 24.76
N LYS A 39 13.21 12.23 24.25
CA LYS A 39 11.94 12.54 24.92
C LYS A 39 10.97 11.38 24.83
N GLU A 40 10.00 11.36 25.74
CA GLU A 40 8.96 10.35 25.75
C GLU A 40 8.11 10.44 24.49
N LEU A 41 7.87 9.28 23.87
CA LEU A 41 7.08 9.15 22.65
C LEU A 41 5.78 8.41 22.93
N PRO A 42 4.69 8.71 22.16
CA PRO A 42 3.51 7.87 22.17
C PRO A 42 3.84 6.44 21.72
N ALA A 43 2.92 5.50 21.95
CA ALA A 43 3.08 4.11 21.52
C ALA A 43 3.33 4.00 20.03
N GLY A 44 4.09 2.97 19.62
CA GLY A 44 4.43 2.73 18.21
C GLY A 44 3.21 2.60 17.30
N LYS A 45 2.09 2.09 17.83
CA LYS A 45 0.83 2.02 17.07
C LYS A 45 0.31 3.39 16.63
N VAL A 46 0.62 4.46 17.38
CA VAL A 46 0.24 5.83 16.99
C VAL A 46 1.04 6.27 15.78
N ARG A 47 2.34 5.99 15.74
CA ARG A 47 3.17 6.26 14.56
C ARG A 47 2.67 5.49 13.35
N ALA A 48 2.36 4.21 13.54
CA ALA A 48 1.80 3.36 12.48
C ALA A 48 0.47 3.91 11.94
N ALA A 49 -0.39 4.42 12.82
CA ALA A 49 -1.64 5.04 12.43
C ALA A 49 -1.42 6.33 11.61
N ILE A 50 -0.43 7.12 11.96
CA ILE A 50 -0.05 8.32 11.19
C ILE A 50 0.42 7.93 9.79
N LEU A 51 1.29 6.94 9.69
CA LEU A 51 1.79 6.42 8.41
C LEU A 51 0.65 5.85 7.56
N HIS A 52 -0.23 5.07 8.17
CA HIS A 52 -1.41 4.50 7.52
C HIS A 52 -2.33 5.59 6.96
N ASN A 53 -2.67 6.58 7.77
CA ASN A 53 -3.58 7.64 7.38
C ASN A 53 -2.97 8.56 6.32
N LYS A 54 -1.66 8.74 6.33
CA LYS A 54 -0.96 9.39 5.21
C LYS A 54 -1.12 8.58 3.93
N GLY A 55 -1.01 7.25 4.01
CA GLY A 55 -1.29 6.36 2.88
C GLY A 55 -2.71 6.51 2.36
N VAL A 56 -3.70 6.63 3.25
CA VAL A 56 -5.10 6.86 2.86
C VAL A 56 -5.25 8.19 2.10
N ALA A 57 -4.62 9.26 2.58
CA ALA A 57 -4.66 10.55 1.89
C ALA A 57 -3.99 10.49 0.51
N LEU A 58 -2.87 9.77 0.39
CA LEU A 58 -2.20 9.54 -0.89
C LEU A 58 -3.07 8.74 -1.87
N THR A 59 -3.79 7.75 -1.35
CA THR A 59 -4.76 6.98 -2.14
C THR A 59 -5.87 7.91 -2.68
N GLY A 60 -6.33 8.85 -1.87
CA GLY A 60 -7.32 9.84 -2.28
C GLY A 60 -6.85 10.71 -3.47
N LEU A 61 -5.54 10.93 -3.59
CA LEU A 61 -4.92 11.63 -4.70
C LEU A 61 -4.46 10.69 -5.83
N MET A 62 -4.74 9.41 -5.72
CA MET A 62 -4.34 8.36 -6.68
C MET A 62 -2.82 8.14 -6.78
N PHE A 63 -2.06 8.48 -5.76
CA PHE A 63 -0.64 8.18 -5.66
C PHE A 63 -0.43 6.80 -5.03
N TYR A 64 -0.84 5.77 -5.75
CA TYR A 64 -0.88 4.38 -5.22
C TYR A 64 0.48 3.82 -4.86
N ASP A 65 1.53 4.15 -5.61
CA ASP A 65 2.90 3.74 -5.32
C ASP A 65 3.40 4.28 -3.97
N LYS A 66 3.16 5.56 -3.74
CA LYS A 66 3.50 6.23 -2.49
C LYS A 66 2.63 5.73 -1.34
N ALA A 67 1.35 5.55 -1.58
CA ALA A 67 0.42 4.99 -0.59
C ALA A 67 0.88 3.61 -0.13
N ALA A 68 1.23 2.74 -1.07
CA ALA A 68 1.76 1.40 -0.76
C ALA A 68 3.00 1.48 0.13
N TYR A 69 3.92 2.40 -0.16
CA TYR A 69 5.11 2.60 0.66
C TYR A 69 4.74 2.92 2.12
N TYR A 70 3.82 3.85 2.35
CA TYR A 70 3.44 4.26 3.71
C TYR A 70 2.63 3.20 4.45
N PHE A 71 1.76 2.48 3.78
CA PHE A 71 1.07 1.33 4.37
C PHE A 71 2.07 0.24 4.79
N ASN A 72 3.08 0.03 3.97
CA ASN A 72 4.16 -0.91 4.29
C ASN A 72 4.96 -0.46 5.52
N GLU A 73 5.31 0.82 5.59
CA GLU A 73 5.99 1.37 6.76
C GLU A 73 5.13 1.27 8.02
N ALA A 74 3.81 1.49 7.89
CA ALA A 74 2.88 1.28 9.00
C ALA A 74 2.89 -0.18 9.47
N TRP A 75 2.84 -1.13 8.54
CA TRP A 75 2.92 -2.56 8.83
C TRP A 75 4.22 -2.93 9.55
N LYS A 76 5.34 -2.39 9.11
CA LYS A 76 6.64 -2.64 9.76
C LYS A 76 6.70 -2.08 11.17
N THR A 77 6.05 -0.95 11.40
CA THR A 77 6.05 -0.26 12.71
C THR A 77 5.13 -0.96 13.69
N ASP A 78 3.97 -1.39 13.25
CA ASP A 78 2.96 -2.10 14.04
C ASP A 78 2.29 -3.16 13.17
N PRO A 79 2.66 -4.43 13.31
CA PRO A 79 2.11 -5.50 12.49
C PRO A 79 0.62 -5.75 12.76
N ASP A 80 -0.23 -4.90 12.23
CA ASP A 80 -1.68 -5.03 12.27
C ASP A 80 -2.22 -5.32 10.87
N ARG A 81 -3.18 -6.21 10.79
CA ARG A 81 -3.79 -6.63 9.52
C ARG A 81 -4.32 -5.45 8.71
N GLU A 82 -4.86 -4.44 9.36
CA GLU A 82 -5.38 -3.25 8.68
C GLU A 82 -4.34 -2.59 7.79
N HIS A 83 -3.10 -2.46 8.28
CA HIS A 83 -1.99 -1.89 7.51
C HIS A 83 -1.60 -2.78 6.35
N LEU A 84 -1.57 -4.09 6.57
CA LEU A 84 -1.23 -5.05 5.52
C LEU A 84 -2.29 -5.08 4.43
N ASP A 85 -3.57 -5.12 4.78
CA ASP A 85 -4.66 -5.10 3.81
C ASP A 85 -4.63 -3.84 2.95
N ALA A 86 -4.36 -2.69 3.56
CA ALA A 86 -4.22 -1.43 2.85
C ALA A 86 -3.02 -1.44 1.89
N TYR A 87 -1.89 -2.01 2.34
CA TYR A 87 -0.70 -2.19 1.49
C TYR A 87 -1.02 -3.03 0.25
N LEU A 88 -1.67 -4.17 0.45
CA LEU A 88 -2.01 -5.06 -0.65
C LEU A 88 -2.98 -4.40 -1.64
N ALA A 89 -3.97 -3.69 -1.14
CA ALA A 89 -4.92 -2.96 -1.98
C ALA A 89 -4.22 -1.87 -2.81
N ALA A 90 -3.33 -1.09 -2.19
CA ALA A 90 -2.57 -0.05 -2.88
C ALA A 90 -1.61 -0.64 -3.93
N LYS A 91 -0.95 -1.76 -3.61
CA LYS A 91 -0.09 -2.47 -4.55
C LYS A 91 -0.86 -2.94 -5.78
N ARG A 92 -2.05 -3.48 -5.55
CA ARG A 92 -2.92 -3.91 -6.64
C ARG A 92 -3.30 -2.73 -7.55
N MET A 93 -3.67 -1.60 -6.96
CA MET A 93 -4.01 -0.40 -7.74
C MET A 93 -2.82 0.16 -8.51
N GLU A 94 -1.63 0.18 -7.88
CA GLU A 94 -0.38 0.56 -8.53
C GLU A 94 -0.12 -0.27 -9.77
N LEU A 95 -0.23 -1.60 -9.64
CA LEU A 95 -0.02 -2.52 -10.75
C LEU A 95 -1.03 -2.34 -11.87
N THR A 96 -2.29 -2.16 -11.53
CA THR A 96 -3.37 -1.97 -12.51
C THR A 96 -3.17 -0.67 -13.29
N GLU A 97 -2.77 0.40 -12.61
CA GLU A 97 -2.51 1.69 -13.23
C GLU A 97 -1.31 1.66 -14.17
N ASP A 98 -0.17 1.11 -13.70
CA ASP A 98 1.02 0.94 -14.52
C ASP A 98 0.75 0.08 -15.76
N ALA A 99 0.02 -1.01 -15.59
CA ALA A 99 -0.39 -1.89 -16.67
C ALA A 99 -1.27 -1.16 -17.68
N TYR A 100 -2.23 -0.38 -17.18
CA TYR A 100 -3.11 0.40 -18.03
C TYR A 100 -2.35 1.47 -18.84
N VAL A 101 -1.44 2.19 -18.19
CA VAL A 101 -0.63 3.22 -18.87
C VAL A 101 0.25 2.58 -19.95
N ALA A 102 0.89 1.45 -19.63
CA ALA A 102 1.69 0.71 -20.58
C ALA A 102 0.84 0.21 -21.77
N PHE A 103 -0.34 -0.31 -21.49
CA PHE A 103 -1.29 -0.76 -22.52
C PHE A 103 -1.75 0.38 -23.42
N ALA A 104 -2.12 1.53 -22.86
CA ALA A 104 -2.58 2.68 -23.61
C ALA A 104 -1.51 3.22 -24.59
N ALA A 105 -0.23 3.02 -24.27
CA ALA A 105 0.89 3.41 -25.12
C ALA A 105 1.21 2.37 -26.20
N GLN A 106 0.57 1.20 -26.18
CA GLN A 106 0.92 0.05 -27.00
C GLN A 106 -0.25 -0.49 -27.83
N ASN A 107 -0.04 -1.67 -28.39
CA ASN A 107 -0.98 -2.27 -29.31
C ASN A 107 -2.22 -2.84 -28.61
N PRO A 108 -3.44 -2.43 -28.97
CA PRO A 108 -4.68 -2.95 -28.39
C PRO A 108 -4.92 -4.45 -28.59
N GLU A 109 -4.19 -5.10 -29.52
CA GLU A 109 -4.35 -6.52 -29.79
C GLU A 109 -3.94 -7.43 -28.62
N ASN A 110 -3.12 -6.93 -27.69
CA ASN A 110 -2.67 -7.69 -26.52
C ASN A 110 -3.51 -7.48 -25.28
N TYR A 111 -4.64 -6.80 -25.43
CA TYR A 111 -5.54 -6.51 -24.31
C TYR A 111 -6.04 -7.77 -23.60
N THR A 112 -6.36 -8.82 -24.35
CA THR A 112 -6.85 -10.09 -23.80
C THR A 112 -5.85 -10.73 -22.83
N GLU A 113 -4.57 -10.80 -23.22
CA GLU A 113 -3.52 -11.37 -22.37
C GLU A 113 -3.35 -10.55 -21.08
N SER A 114 -3.36 -9.24 -21.19
CA SER A 114 -3.27 -8.35 -20.04
C SER A 114 -4.44 -8.50 -19.08
N LEU A 115 -5.65 -8.64 -19.62
CA LEU A 115 -6.84 -8.90 -18.80
C LEU A 115 -6.76 -10.23 -18.07
N GLU A 116 -6.24 -11.27 -18.71
CA GLU A 116 -6.05 -12.56 -18.07
C GLU A 116 -5.05 -12.49 -16.92
N LEU A 117 -3.96 -11.75 -17.08
CA LEU A 117 -2.98 -11.53 -16.02
C LEU A 117 -3.57 -10.75 -14.85
N GLU A 118 -4.36 -9.72 -15.13
CA GLU A 118 -5.08 -8.97 -14.10
C GLU A 118 -6.04 -9.87 -13.31
N LYS A 119 -6.78 -10.74 -14.00
CA LYS A 119 -7.66 -11.71 -13.35
C LYS A 119 -6.89 -12.69 -12.48
N ARG A 120 -5.71 -13.12 -12.91
CA ARG A 120 -4.85 -14.01 -12.12
C ARG A 120 -4.34 -13.33 -10.86
N ILE A 121 -4.03 -12.03 -10.93
CA ILE A 121 -3.64 -11.24 -9.76
C ILE A 121 -4.82 -11.15 -8.79
N GLU A 122 -6.02 -10.85 -9.28
CA GLU A 122 -7.23 -10.82 -8.46
C GLU A 122 -7.53 -12.16 -7.79
N GLN A 123 -7.38 -13.25 -8.56
CA GLN A 123 -7.58 -14.59 -8.03
C GLN A 123 -6.56 -14.92 -6.94
N PHE A 124 -5.30 -14.60 -7.17
CA PHE A 124 -4.23 -14.79 -6.19
C PHE A 124 -4.53 -14.05 -4.88
N GLU A 125 -4.97 -12.80 -4.96
CA GLU A 125 -5.33 -12.01 -3.79
C GLU A 125 -6.49 -12.64 -3.01
N ARG A 126 -7.50 -13.16 -3.72
CA ARG A 126 -8.64 -13.84 -3.09
C ARG A 126 -8.24 -15.14 -2.41
N GLU A 127 -7.36 -15.92 -3.00
CA GLU A 127 -6.85 -17.16 -2.42
C GLU A 127 -5.99 -16.90 -1.19
N TRP A 128 -5.24 -15.81 -1.20
CA TRP A 128 -4.39 -15.40 -0.09
C TRP A 128 -5.20 -14.97 1.14
N GLU A 129 -6.36 -14.37 0.95
CA GLU A 129 -7.21 -13.87 2.03
C GLU A 129 -7.60 -14.94 3.07
N PRO A 130 -8.04 -16.15 2.67
CA PRO A 130 -8.33 -17.22 3.63
C PRO A 130 -7.10 -17.66 4.44
N GLU A 131 -5.93 -17.74 3.81
CA GLU A 131 -4.68 -18.08 4.48
C GLU A 131 -4.32 -17.04 5.54
N TYR A 132 -4.51 -15.78 5.24
CA TYR A 132 -4.35 -14.69 6.20
C TYR A 132 -5.24 -14.83 7.42
N ARG A 133 -6.50 -15.15 7.21
CA ARG A 133 -7.45 -15.34 8.31
C ARG A 133 -7.00 -16.45 9.24
N GLN A 134 -6.53 -17.57 8.68
CA GLN A 134 -6.02 -18.70 9.44
C GLN A 134 -4.80 -18.31 10.27
N LEU A 135 -3.85 -17.66 9.67
CA LEU A 135 -2.61 -17.22 10.32
C LEU A 135 -2.87 -16.20 11.41
N ARG A 136 -3.81 -15.30 11.20
CA ARG A 136 -4.23 -14.31 12.18
C ARG A 136 -4.86 -14.97 13.41
N LEU A 137 -5.71 -15.97 13.21
CA LEU A 137 -6.34 -16.70 14.31
C LEU A 137 -5.31 -17.42 15.17
N ARG A 138 -4.20 -17.85 14.57
CA ARG A 138 -3.09 -18.48 15.26
C ARG A 138 -2.07 -17.48 15.82
N GLY A 139 -2.22 -16.22 15.53
CA GLY A 139 -1.27 -15.17 15.93
C GLY A 139 0.07 -15.19 15.17
N ASP A 140 0.15 -15.93 14.08
CA ASP A 140 1.38 -16.20 13.33
C ASP A 140 1.52 -15.44 12.01
N TRP A 141 0.54 -14.66 11.66
CA TRP A 141 0.55 -13.90 10.41
C TRP A 141 1.53 -12.72 10.53
N ARG A 142 2.76 -12.88 10.11
CA ARG A 142 3.79 -11.86 10.27
C ARG A 142 4.63 -11.70 9.00
N VAL A 143 5.89 -11.47 9.21
CA VAL A 143 6.87 -11.16 8.17
C VAL A 143 6.97 -12.25 7.10
N ASN A 144 6.89 -13.53 7.48
CA ASN A 144 7.03 -14.64 6.54
C ASN A 144 5.89 -14.70 5.51
N ASP A 145 4.66 -14.45 5.96
CA ASP A 145 3.49 -14.47 5.08
C ASP A 145 3.53 -13.33 4.09
N ARG A 146 3.99 -12.18 4.55
CA ARG A 146 4.19 -11.02 3.70
C ARG A 146 5.28 -11.27 2.66
N VAL A 147 6.41 -11.88 3.06
CA VAL A 147 7.49 -12.20 2.14
C VAL A 147 7.00 -13.16 1.05
N LYS A 148 6.24 -14.17 1.44
CA LYS A 148 5.64 -15.13 0.50
C LYS A 148 4.68 -14.43 -0.47
N TYR A 149 3.80 -13.57 0.06
CA TYR A 149 2.89 -12.78 -0.77
C TYR A 149 3.63 -11.87 -1.73
N ASP A 150 4.61 -11.11 -1.23
CA ASP A 150 5.38 -10.16 -2.03
C ASP A 150 6.13 -10.87 -3.16
N ALA A 151 6.69 -12.04 -2.90
CA ALA A 151 7.39 -12.83 -3.91
C ALA A 151 6.46 -13.26 -5.04
N GLU A 152 5.27 -13.77 -4.72
CA GLU A 152 4.29 -14.20 -5.72
C GLU A 152 3.70 -13.00 -6.47
N ASN A 153 3.40 -11.93 -5.75
CA ASN A 153 2.91 -10.69 -6.36
C ASN A 153 3.95 -10.11 -7.34
N GLU A 154 5.22 -10.12 -6.97
CA GLU A 154 6.32 -9.67 -7.84
C GLU A 154 6.41 -10.52 -9.11
N ARG A 155 6.29 -11.84 -8.97
CA ARG A 155 6.29 -12.77 -10.12
C ARG A 155 5.16 -12.45 -11.10
N LEU A 156 3.93 -12.26 -10.58
CA LEU A 156 2.76 -11.93 -11.40
C LEU A 156 2.89 -10.54 -12.04
N THR A 157 3.43 -9.59 -11.30
CA THR A 157 3.71 -8.23 -11.79
C THR A 157 4.69 -8.27 -12.95
N GLN A 158 5.77 -9.02 -12.80
CA GLN A 158 6.78 -9.12 -13.83
C GLN A 158 6.23 -9.80 -15.09
N ALA A 159 5.38 -10.81 -14.91
CA ALA A 159 4.69 -11.46 -16.02
C ALA A 159 3.80 -10.48 -16.77
N LEU A 160 3.05 -9.64 -16.06
CA LEU A 160 2.19 -8.62 -16.66
C LEU A 160 3.01 -7.59 -17.44
N LYS A 161 4.07 -7.08 -16.84
CA LYS A 161 4.98 -6.12 -17.49
C LYS A 161 5.64 -6.70 -18.75
N ASN A 162 6.04 -7.96 -18.69
CA ASN A 162 6.63 -8.64 -19.84
C ASN A 162 5.61 -8.81 -20.97
N SER A 163 4.36 -9.11 -20.66
CA SER A 163 3.28 -9.18 -21.64
C SER A 163 3.13 -7.86 -22.40
N TYR A 164 3.14 -6.73 -21.69
CA TYR A 164 3.10 -5.41 -22.32
C TYR A 164 4.33 -5.09 -23.17
N ARG A 165 5.52 -5.47 -22.72
CA ARG A 165 6.76 -5.26 -23.46
C ARG A 165 6.79 -6.07 -24.76
N THR A 166 6.35 -7.30 -24.71
CA THR A 166 6.29 -8.17 -25.89
C THR A 166 5.42 -7.55 -26.96
N SER A 167 4.33 -6.87 -26.58
CA SER A 167 3.45 -6.19 -27.52
C SER A 167 4.12 -4.99 -28.22
N VAL A 168 5.12 -4.37 -27.60
CA VAL A 168 5.88 -3.25 -28.20
C VAL A 168 6.95 -3.71 -29.17
N SER A 169 7.52 -4.88 -28.93
CA SER A 169 8.64 -5.41 -29.71
C SER A 169 8.26 -5.91 -31.10
N VAL A 170 6.98 -6.01 -31.37
CA VAL A 170 6.43 -6.46 -32.65
C VAL A 170 5.90 -5.28 -33.44
#